data_e83d6775dfb4439591e5ceda324539d6
#
_entry.id   e83d6775dfb4439591e5ceda324539d6
#
_cell.length_a   1.000
_cell.length_b   1.000
_cell.length_c   1.000
_cell.angle_alpha   90.00
_cell.angle_beta   90.00
_cell.angle_gamma   90.00
#
_symmetry.space_group_name_H-M   'P 1'
#
loop_
_entity.id
_entity.type
_entity.pdbx_description
1 polymer ?
#
loop_
_entity_poly.entity_id
_entity_poly.type
_entity_poly.pdbx_seq_one_letter_code
_entity_poly.pdbx_strand_id
1 'polypeptide(L)'
;MKQGQRRKLNELIEELKAIEQKIPEDPVKFFKMLEFQPTAYQLDLTQKFQNSQFIAARWARQTGKSHTIAALLLHYALTHPNTSIGIVGPSWRQTKLVIRRINLFLRKIPRGLYHKPQHTIVRLKNGSIIEAFPNNPETIRGPTLHVVYADEFNFIANDKELYDAILFTLGTTNGKFICTSTPWHTDSIFWRIWNDPAYKDYAKSHITYEQALEPNGPLKQEILDKIKRQLEGDPWRWRREMLAEWAEDENVWLPQALITSCIHHELEYYDFEDIAKGEFYAGLDLGKYQDYSVLSIVEIEDSSIKLIHMHRFPLRIPYASVIGYVKTICDRWQNINRVYVDMSGVGDYIVEDMVNAGITETEGVKFTVETKQEMAQWLKQCMVEKKLKIPYDSELIAELNIERFELTKDGKIKFSHPEGTNDDRFWSLALATYATRTEPQPKIWVIPRIANAGKAKLEQLRKKLWKKQATGVTR
;
A
#
# COMPACT_ATOMS: atom_id res chain seq x y z
N MET A 1 21.15 47.51 13.05
CA MET A 1 21.56 46.09 13.12
C MET A 1 21.38 45.44 11.75
N LYS A 2 22.45 44.90 11.17
CA LYS A 2 22.38 44.21 9.86
C LYS A 2 21.49 42.96 9.98
N GLN A 3 20.77 42.64 8.95
CA GLN A 3 19.75 41.51 8.92
C GLN A 3 20.30 40.20 9.50
N GLY A 4 21.60 39.88 9.25
CA GLY A 4 22.29 38.73 9.81
C GLY A 4 22.52 38.76 11.32
N GLN A 5 22.71 39.96 11.91
CA GLN A 5 22.87 40.12 13.37
C GLN A 5 21.53 39.93 14.11
N ARG A 6 20.43 40.37 13.48
CA ARG A 6 19.07 40.19 14.02
C ARG A 6 18.64 38.73 14.03
N ARG A 7 19.04 37.99 12.96
CA ARG A 7 18.79 36.55 12.90
C ARG A 7 19.56 35.77 13.96
N LYS A 8 20.85 36.09 14.13
CA LYS A 8 21.71 35.46 15.15
C LYS A 8 21.23 35.77 16.60
N LEU A 9 20.73 36.97 16.84
CA LEU A 9 20.17 37.35 18.12
C LEU A 9 18.86 36.59 18.42
N ASN A 10 17.98 36.46 17.41
CA ASN A 10 16.75 35.69 17.57
C ASN A 10 17.05 34.20 17.82
N GLU A 11 18.04 33.61 17.13
CA GLU A 11 18.49 32.23 17.37
C GLU A 11 19.01 32.06 18.82
N LEU A 12 19.81 33.01 19.35
CA LEU A 12 20.28 32.98 20.72
C LEU A 12 19.15 33.13 21.75
N ILE A 13 18.17 34.01 21.48
CA ILE A 13 16.98 34.17 22.34
C ILE A 13 16.14 32.90 22.40
N GLU A 14 15.96 32.22 21.25
CA GLU A 14 15.26 30.95 21.22
C GLU A 14 16.04 29.80 21.89
N GLU A 15 17.37 29.80 21.79
CA GLU A 15 18.22 28.87 22.53
C GLU A 15 18.13 29.12 24.06
N LEU A 16 18.15 30.37 24.51
CA LEU A 16 17.97 30.70 25.94
C LEU A 16 16.58 30.30 26.45
N LYS A 17 15.52 30.58 25.70
CA LYS A 17 14.16 30.13 26.06
C LYS A 17 14.05 28.60 26.10
N ALA A 18 14.74 27.87 25.22
CA ALA A 18 14.79 26.43 25.23
C ALA A 18 15.50 25.85 26.46
N ILE A 19 16.55 26.55 26.95
CA ILE A 19 17.27 26.18 28.17
C ILE A 19 16.41 26.43 29.42
N GLU A 20 15.56 27.47 29.42
CA GLU A 20 14.63 27.77 30.51
C GLU A 20 13.39 26.86 30.53
N GLN A 21 12.94 26.36 29.38
CA GLN A 21 11.78 25.47 29.26
C GLN A 21 12.23 24.01 29.29
N LYS A 22 12.40 23.42 30.48
CA LYS A 22 12.67 21.98 30.65
C LYS A 22 11.56 21.15 30.03
N ILE A 23 11.94 20.25 29.15
CA ILE A 23 11.01 19.20 28.67
C ILE A 23 10.58 18.39 29.91
N PRO A 24 9.26 18.22 30.14
CA PRO A 24 8.80 17.41 31.27
C PRO A 24 9.29 15.96 31.17
N GLU A 25 9.81 15.41 32.26
CA GLU A 25 10.18 13.99 32.34
C GLU A 25 8.96 13.08 32.26
N ASP A 26 7.83 13.53 32.75
CA ASP A 26 6.54 12.83 32.62
C ASP A 26 5.98 13.01 31.20
N PRO A 27 5.81 11.92 30.42
CA PRO A 27 5.28 11.99 29.07
C PRO A 27 3.84 12.53 29.01
N VAL A 28 3.04 12.40 30.09
CA VAL A 28 1.67 12.95 30.13
C VAL A 28 1.69 14.45 30.15
N LYS A 29 2.63 15.05 30.92
CA LYS A 29 2.84 16.51 30.93
C LYS A 29 3.38 16.98 29.57
N PHE A 30 4.26 16.20 28.95
CA PHE A 30 4.74 16.50 27.62
C PHE A 30 3.62 16.45 26.54
N PHE A 31 2.70 15.51 26.62
CA PHE A 31 1.53 15.47 25.73
C PHE A 31 0.68 16.73 25.84
N LYS A 32 0.50 17.28 27.04
CA LYS A 32 -0.19 18.56 27.23
C LYS A 32 0.55 19.71 26.53
N MET A 33 1.89 19.72 26.58
CA MET A 33 2.71 20.67 25.83
C MET A 33 2.53 20.54 24.31
N LEU A 34 2.31 19.33 23.82
CA LEU A 34 2.00 19.05 22.43
C LEU A 34 0.53 19.32 22.07
N GLU A 35 -0.29 19.84 22.99
CA GLU A 35 -1.75 19.96 22.84
C GLU A 35 -2.40 18.61 22.43
N PHE A 36 -1.82 17.53 22.89
CA PHE A 36 -2.32 16.18 22.70
C PHE A 36 -2.97 15.71 24.00
N GLN A 37 -4.28 15.46 23.94
CA GLN A 37 -5.04 14.91 25.05
C GLN A 37 -5.15 13.40 24.86
N PRO A 38 -4.38 12.59 25.57
CA PRO A 38 -4.40 11.15 25.41
C PRO A 38 -5.67 10.55 26.04
N THR A 39 -6.20 9.53 25.39
CA THR A 39 -7.27 8.68 25.92
C THR A 39 -6.73 7.73 26.98
N ALA A 40 -7.63 7.04 27.74
CA ALA A 40 -7.21 6.09 28.78
C ALA A 40 -6.31 4.98 28.25
N TYR A 41 -6.62 4.42 27.09
CA TYR A 41 -5.82 3.36 26.49
C TYR A 41 -4.48 3.86 25.90
N GLN A 42 -4.38 5.13 25.51
CA GLN A 42 -3.12 5.76 25.11
C GLN A 42 -2.22 6.03 26.32
N LEU A 43 -2.82 6.33 27.48
CA LEU A 43 -2.10 6.41 28.75
C LEU A 43 -1.58 5.04 29.20
N ASP A 44 -2.37 3.98 29.07
CA ASP A 44 -1.92 2.60 29.32
C ASP A 44 -0.73 2.21 28.43
N LEU A 45 -0.80 2.50 27.13
CA LEU A 45 0.34 2.30 26.24
C LEU A 45 1.56 3.10 26.64
N THR A 46 1.36 4.34 27.11
CA THR A 46 2.44 5.20 27.62
C THR A 46 3.13 4.57 28.82
N GLN A 47 2.38 4.03 29.78
CA GLN A 47 2.94 3.32 30.94
C GLN A 47 3.71 2.06 30.52
N LYS A 48 3.17 1.29 29.57
CA LYS A 48 3.87 0.11 29.00
C LYS A 48 5.17 0.52 28.32
N PHE A 49 5.19 1.64 27.58
CA PHE A 49 6.39 2.17 26.95
C PHE A 49 7.47 2.55 27.98
N GLN A 50 7.08 3.16 29.11
CA GLN A 50 8.02 3.52 30.17
C GLN A 50 8.62 2.29 30.87
N ASN A 51 7.79 1.28 31.17
CA ASN A 51 8.13 0.20 32.08
C ASN A 51 8.61 -1.08 31.39
N SER A 52 8.50 -1.20 30.08
CA SER A 52 8.82 -2.42 29.35
C SER A 52 9.85 -2.16 28.25
N GLN A 53 10.63 -3.18 27.94
CA GLN A 53 11.60 -3.17 26.85
C GLN A 53 10.95 -3.59 25.52
N PHE A 54 10.06 -4.57 25.56
CA PHE A 54 9.35 -5.09 24.40
C PHE A 54 7.86 -4.78 24.50
N ILE A 55 7.30 -4.11 23.49
CA ILE A 55 5.91 -3.65 23.49
C ILE A 55 5.24 -4.02 22.16
N ALA A 56 4.03 -4.59 22.23
CA ALA A 56 3.21 -4.89 21.08
C ALA A 56 1.80 -4.30 21.22
N ALA A 57 1.38 -3.46 20.27
CA ALA A 57 0.06 -2.86 20.26
C ALA A 57 -0.75 -3.33 19.05
N ARG A 58 -1.82 -4.08 19.30
CA ARG A 58 -2.78 -4.58 18.34
C ARG A 58 -4.09 -3.80 18.50
N TRP A 59 -4.19 -2.71 17.75
CA TRP A 59 -5.29 -1.76 17.88
C TRP A 59 -6.10 -1.66 16.60
N ALA A 60 -7.40 -1.43 16.73
CA ALA A 60 -8.29 -1.12 15.63
C ALA A 60 -7.78 0.08 14.81
N ARG A 61 -8.28 0.21 13.58
CA ARG A 61 -7.94 1.34 12.71
C ARG A 61 -8.42 2.66 13.31
N GLN A 62 -7.68 3.75 13.00
CA GLN A 62 -8.01 5.13 13.38
C GLN A 62 -8.09 5.39 14.89
N THR A 63 -7.54 4.51 15.72
CA THR A 63 -7.52 4.65 17.19
C THR A 63 -6.35 5.47 17.72
N GLY A 64 -5.49 6.01 16.83
CA GLY A 64 -4.39 6.90 17.21
C GLY A 64 -3.07 6.21 17.55
N LYS A 65 -2.86 4.92 17.19
CA LYS A 65 -1.60 4.16 17.42
C LYS A 65 -0.35 4.99 17.10
N SER A 66 -0.14 5.22 15.82
CA SER A 66 1.09 5.87 15.32
C SER A 66 1.23 7.33 15.79
N HIS A 67 0.12 7.98 16.15
CA HIS A 67 0.14 9.33 16.73
C HIS A 67 0.73 9.31 18.15
N THR A 68 0.25 8.38 18.99
CA THR A 68 0.74 8.20 20.36
C THR A 68 2.22 7.79 20.36
N ILE A 69 2.59 6.81 19.54
CA ILE A 69 3.99 6.37 19.45
C ILE A 69 4.90 7.51 18.96
N ALA A 70 4.50 8.28 17.95
CA ALA A 70 5.29 9.43 17.48
C ALA A 70 5.59 10.45 18.60
N ALA A 71 4.60 10.73 19.47
CA ALA A 71 4.77 11.60 20.62
C ALA A 71 5.72 10.98 21.66
N LEU A 72 5.60 9.68 21.93
CA LEU A 72 6.46 8.94 22.86
C LEU A 72 7.92 8.87 22.38
N LEU A 73 8.15 8.59 21.09
CA LEU A 73 9.49 8.57 20.50
C LEU A 73 10.16 9.95 20.58
N LEU A 74 9.39 11.02 20.29
CA LEU A 74 9.90 12.39 20.42
C LEU A 74 10.23 12.72 21.87
N HIS A 75 9.35 12.40 22.83
CA HIS A 75 9.59 12.58 24.24
C HIS A 75 10.85 11.85 24.71
N TYR A 76 10.97 10.56 24.34
CA TYR A 76 12.13 9.75 24.71
C TYR A 76 13.44 10.34 24.18
N ALA A 77 13.46 10.75 22.91
CA ALA A 77 14.63 11.37 22.31
C ALA A 77 15.02 12.71 22.95
N LEU A 78 14.03 13.49 23.41
CA LEU A 78 14.27 14.77 24.09
C LEU A 78 14.81 14.61 25.51
N THR A 79 14.34 13.58 26.24
CA THR A 79 14.70 13.32 27.64
C THR A 79 15.93 12.43 27.82
N HIS A 80 16.34 11.70 26.77
CA HIS A 80 17.51 10.82 26.77
C HIS A 80 18.52 11.32 25.72
N PRO A 81 19.55 12.09 26.11
CA PRO A 81 20.55 12.61 25.18
C PRO A 81 21.31 11.50 24.45
N ASN A 82 21.78 11.80 23.23
CA ASN A 82 22.55 10.91 22.38
C ASN A 82 21.82 9.57 22.03
N THR A 83 20.50 9.60 22.00
CA THR A 83 19.68 8.44 21.66
C THR A 83 19.47 8.34 20.15
N SER A 84 19.67 7.15 19.59
CA SER A 84 19.34 6.84 18.20
C SER A 84 18.06 5.98 18.14
N ILE A 85 17.05 6.45 17.42
CA ILE A 85 15.75 5.79 17.27
C ILE A 85 15.54 5.45 15.81
N GLY A 86 15.28 4.18 15.52
CA GLY A 86 14.94 3.69 14.19
C GLY A 86 13.42 3.50 14.03
N ILE A 87 12.89 3.86 12.87
CA ILE A 87 11.49 3.62 12.49
C ILE A 87 11.48 2.80 11.21
N VAL A 88 10.74 1.69 11.20
CA VAL A 88 10.52 0.83 10.04
C VAL A 88 9.02 0.61 9.81
N GLY A 89 8.65 0.22 8.59
CA GLY A 89 7.26 -0.08 8.24
C GLY A 89 7.19 -0.87 6.93
N PRO A 90 6.00 -1.29 6.49
CA PRO A 90 5.84 -2.11 5.30
C PRO A 90 6.24 -1.40 4.00
N SER A 91 6.25 -0.07 3.99
CA SER A 91 6.75 0.72 2.87
C SER A 91 7.50 1.96 3.34
N TRP A 92 8.35 2.47 2.46
CA TRP A 92 9.09 3.71 2.70
C TRP A 92 8.16 4.91 2.94
N ARG A 93 7.03 4.94 2.21
CA ARG A 93 5.99 5.96 2.40
C ARG A 93 5.41 5.93 3.82
N GLN A 94 5.06 4.73 4.35
CA GLN A 94 4.52 4.60 5.70
C GLN A 94 5.52 5.05 6.76
N THR A 95 6.77 4.65 6.61
CA THR A 95 7.83 5.07 7.55
C THR A 95 7.99 6.60 7.57
N LYS A 96 7.99 7.25 6.40
CA LYS A 96 8.03 8.72 6.27
C LYS A 96 6.81 9.40 6.93
N LEU A 97 5.62 8.76 6.94
CA LEU A 97 4.45 9.34 7.61
C LEU A 97 4.62 9.45 9.13
N VAL A 98 5.34 8.53 9.78
CA VAL A 98 5.66 8.64 11.21
C VAL A 98 6.59 9.84 11.46
N ILE A 99 7.64 10.00 10.66
CA ILE A 99 8.52 11.19 10.72
C ILE A 99 7.73 12.49 10.50
N ARG A 100 6.78 12.48 9.55
CA ARG A 100 5.92 13.64 9.32
C ARG A 100 5.08 14.00 10.56
N ARG A 101 4.55 13.01 11.29
CA ARG A 101 3.82 13.23 12.55
C ARG A 101 4.74 13.82 13.62
N ILE A 102 5.95 13.30 13.76
CA ILE A 102 6.96 13.86 14.67
C ILE A 102 7.27 15.31 14.31
N ASN A 103 7.44 15.62 13.02
CA ASN A 103 7.68 16.97 12.54
C ASN A 103 6.52 17.95 12.84
N LEU A 104 5.27 17.47 12.90
CA LEU A 104 4.13 18.27 13.34
C LEU A 104 4.23 18.60 14.84
N PHE A 105 4.65 17.64 15.66
CA PHE A 105 4.88 17.88 17.10
C PHE A 105 6.05 18.82 17.35
N LEU A 106 7.13 18.77 16.57
CA LEU A 106 8.26 19.69 16.69
C LEU A 106 7.85 21.17 16.59
N ARG A 107 6.76 21.48 15.86
CA ARG A 107 6.24 22.85 15.76
C ARG A 107 5.67 23.38 17.06
N LYS A 108 5.37 22.50 18.03
CA LYS A 108 4.75 22.81 19.31
C LYS A 108 5.75 22.90 20.47
N ILE A 109 7.02 22.61 20.19
CA ILE A 109 8.10 22.71 21.17
C ILE A 109 9.09 23.83 20.80
N PRO A 110 9.91 24.32 21.73
CA PRO A 110 10.87 25.39 21.46
C PRO A 110 11.81 25.09 20.33
N ARG A 111 11.98 26.04 19.40
CA ARG A 111 12.79 25.90 18.18
C ARG A 111 14.27 25.60 18.46
N GLY A 112 14.78 26.04 19.61
CA GLY A 112 16.16 25.79 20.05
C GLY A 112 16.49 24.33 20.36
N LEU A 113 15.48 23.42 20.46
CA LEU A 113 15.69 22.02 20.83
C LEU A 113 15.98 21.09 19.63
N TYR A 114 15.79 21.54 18.39
CA TYR A 114 15.93 20.69 17.22
C TYR A 114 16.54 21.42 16.02
N HIS A 115 17.12 20.67 15.10
CA HIS A 115 17.62 21.16 13.82
C HIS A 115 16.48 21.31 12.81
N LYS A 116 16.78 21.84 11.61
CA LYS A 116 15.78 21.96 10.54
C LYS A 116 15.16 20.60 10.24
N PRO A 117 13.84 20.44 10.34
CA PRO A 117 13.16 19.18 10.06
C PRO A 117 13.42 18.68 8.63
N GLN A 118 13.59 17.38 8.49
CA GLN A 118 13.75 16.67 7.21
C GLN A 118 12.66 15.62 7.05
N HIS A 119 12.54 15.04 5.85
CA HIS A 119 11.48 14.06 5.55
C HIS A 119 11.72 12.68 6.15
N THR A 120 12.98 12.31 6.38
CA THR A 120 13.38 10.98 6.83
C THR A 120 14.11 10.96 8.15
N ILE A 121 14.53 12.12 8.65
CA ILE A 121 15.36 12.20 9.86
C ILE A 121 15.02 13.46 10.67
N VAL A 122 14.95 13.27 11.99
CA VAL A 122 14.84 14.33 12.99
C VAL A 122 16.10 14.34 13.82
N ARG A 123 16.80 15.48 13.87
CA ARG A 123 18.00 15.69 14.69
C ARG A 123 17.70 16.68 15.82
N LEU A 124 17.95 16.26 17.04
CA LEU A 124 17.76 17.09 18.23
C LEU A 124 19.10 17.70 18.68
N LYS A 125 19.03 18.83 19.37
CA LYS A 125 20.21 19.55 19.86
C LYS A 125 20.93 18.83 21.01
N ASN A 126 20.27 17.90 21.69
CA ASN A 126 20.87 17.03 22.71
C ASN A 126 21.64 15.84 22.12
N GLY A 127 21.88 15.80 20.81
CA GLY A 127 22.59 14.73 20.12
C GLY A 127 21.70 13.56 19.68
N SER A 128 20.43 13.52 20.07
CA SER A 128 19.53 12.42 19.70
C SER A 128 19.02 12.54 18.26
N ILE A 129 18.78 11.38 17.65
CA ILE A 129 18.35 11.23 16.25
C ILE A 129 17.17 10.28 16.19
N ILE A 130 16.14 10.65 15.42
CA ILE A 130 15.03 9.75 15.02
C ILE A 130 15.08 9.63 13.51
N GLU A 131 15.22 8.42 13.00
CA GLU A 131 15.45 8.17 11.56
C GLU A 131 14.54 7.07 11.02
N ALA A 132 14.02 7.31 9.83
CA ALA A 132 13.28 6.32 9.05
C ALA A 132 14.26 5.41 8.32
N PHE A 133 14.06 4.11 8.43
CA PHE A 133 14.83 3.09 7.72
C PHE A 133 13.95 2.37 6.69
N PRO A 134 14.50 2.03 5.51
CA PRO A 134 13.88 1.07 4.62
C PRO A 134 13.64 -0.27 5.34
N ASN A 135 12.61 -0.99 4.93
CA ASN A 135 12.32 -2.34 5.41
C ASN A 135 13.32 -3.35 4.80
N ASN A 136 14.59 -3.18 5.14
CA ASN A 136 15.69 -4.02 4.69
C ASN A 136 16.57 -4.36 5.90
N PRO A 137 16.71 -5.67 6.26
CA PRO A 137 17.53 -6.10 7.37
C PRO A 137 18.98 -5.57 7.34
N GLU A 138 19.57 -5.44 6.15
CA GLU A 138 20.94 -4.96 6.00
C GLU A 138 21.10 -3.49 6.42
N THR A 139 20.09 -2.67 6.16
CA THR A 139 20.14 -1.24 6.54
C THR A 139 19.98 -1.03 8.04
N ILE A 140 19.25 -1.93 8.72
CA ILE A 140 19.04 -1.89 10.18
C ILE A 140 20.26 -2.40 10.96
N ARG A 141 21.03 -3.34 10.41
CA ARG A 141 22.22 -3.91 11.08
C ARG A 141 23.38 -2.93 11.27
N GLY A 142 23.44 -1.85 10.47
CA GLY A 142 24.56 -0.91 10.51
C GLY A 142 24.61 0.00 11.74
N PRO A 143 23.54 0.74 12.08
CA PRO A 143 23.53 1.69 13.20
C PRO A 143 23.33 1.01 14.55
N THR A 144 23.88 1.64 15.60
CA THR A 144 23.54 1.29 17.00
C THR A 144 22.27 2.03 17.39
N LEU A 145 21.18 1.29 17.66
CA LEU A 145 19.88 1.85 18.00
C LEU A 145 19.52 1.62 19.48
N HIS A 146 18.85 2.59 20.09
CA HIS A 146 18.35 2.52 21.45
C HIS A 146 16.86 2.21 21.50
N VAL A 147 16.13 2.58 20.46
CA VAL A 147 14.70 2.27 20.28
C VAL A 147 14.46 1.94 18.82
N VAL A 148 13.70 0.89 18.56
CA VAL A 148 13.18 0.60 17.23
C VAL A 148 11.66 0.52 17.29
N TYR A 149 11.01 1.25 16.40
CA TYR A 149 9.57 1.22 16.19
C TYR A 149 9.23 0.61 14.84
N ALA A 150 8.48 -0.48 14.84
CA ALA A 150 7.93 -1.12 13.64
C ALA A 150 6.42 -0.78 13.52
N ASP A 151 6.07 0.09 12.58
CA ASP A 151 4.68 0.43 12.26
C ASP A 151 4.10 -0.57 11.26
N GLU A 152 2.83 -0.96 11.45
CA GLU A 152 2.12 -1.96 10.65
C GLU A 152 2.94 -3.24 10.42
N PHE A 153 3.50 -3.78 11.52
CA PHE A 153 4.48 -4.86 11.52
C PHE A 153 3.96 -6.16 10.90
N ASN A 154 2.63 -6.44 10.99
CA ASN A 154 2.01 -7.63 10.38
C ASN A 154 1.96 -7.59 8.84
N PHE A 155 2.30 -6.45 8.21
CA PHE A 155 2.35 -6.27 6.76
C PHE A 155 3.77 -6.24 6.19
N ILE A 156 4.77 -6.47 7.03
CA ILE A 156 6.17 -6.53 6.59
C ILE A 156 6.47 -7.92 6.03
N ALA A 157 6.82 -7.98 4.74
CA ALA A 157 6.98 -9.24 4.01
C ALA A 157 8.13 -10.12 4.54
N ASN A 158 9.22 -9.53 5.03
CA ASN A 158 10.41 -10.18 5.55
C ASN A 158 10.56 -9.95 7.06
N ASP A 159 9.46 -10.05 7.79
CA ASP A 159 9.37 -9.70 9.21
C ASP A 159 10.32 -10.51 10.10
N LYS A 160 10.60 -11.79 9.76
CA LYS A 160 11.49 -12.66 10.51
C LYS A 160 12.94 -12.16 10.47
N GLU A 161 13.47 -11.95 9.28
CA GLU A 161 14.83 -11.47 9.06
C GLU A 161 15.01 -10.04 9.59
N LEU A 162 13.99 -9.22 9.45
CA LEU A 162 14.00 -7.87 9.97
C LEU A 162 13.98 -7.85 11.49
N TYR A 163 13.15 -8.67 12.11
CA TYR A 163 13.08 -8.79 13.57
C TYR A 163 14.42 -9.26 14.17
N ASP A 164 15.05 -10.27 13.56
CA ASP A 164 16.39 -10.73 13.98
C ASP A 164 17.41 -9.60 13.88
N ALA A 165 17.45 -8.87 12.77
CA ALA A 165 18.34 -7.72 12.60
C ALA A 165 18.10 -6.63 13.66
N ILE A 166 16.86 -6.36 14.02
CA ILE A 166 16.48 -5.40 15.07
C ILE A 166 17.00 -5.85 16.43
N LEU A 167 16.84 -7.12 16.80
CA LEU A 167 17.31 -7.64 18.09
C LEU A 167 18.83 -7.51 18.23
N PHE A 168 19.59 -7.83 17.17
CA PHE A 168 21.05 -7.63 17.19
C PHE A 168 21.43 -6.16 17.35
N THR A 169 20.72 -5.24 16.69
CA THR A 169 20.98 -3.80 16.79
C THR A 169 20.71 -3.25 18.19
N LEU A 170 19.69 -3.77 18.88
CA LEU A 170 19.35 -3.38 20.25
C LEU A 170 20.21 -4.05 21.32
N GLY A 171 20.91 -5.15 20.97
CA GLY A 171 21.67 -5.96 21.93
C GLY A 171 22.78 -5.20 22.65
N THR A 172 23.41 -4.22 22.02
CA THR A 172 24.49 -3.42 22.62
C THR A 172 23.99 -2.28 23.51
N THR A 173 22.77 -1.83 23.31
CA THR A 173 22.16 -0.71 24.04
C THR A 173 21.21 -1.15 25.14
N ASN A 174 20.88 -2.45 25.20
CA ASN A 174 19.73 -2.95 25.94
C ASN A 174 18.45 -2.18 25.61
N GLY A 175 18.28 -1.90 24.31
CA GLY A 175 17.29 -0.98 23.78
C GLY A 175 15.85 -1.50 23.81
N LYS A 176 14.91 -0.67 23.36
CA LYS A 176 13.48 -0.98 23.33
C LYS A 176 13.02 -1.36 21.91
N PHE A 177 12.16 -2.37 21.80
CA PHE A 177 11.42 -2.68 20.59
C PHE A 177 9.92 -2.47 20.75
N ILE A 178 9.33 -1.73 19.83
CA ILE A 178 7.89 -1.46 19.82
C ILE A 178 7.37 -1.84 18.45
N CYS A 179 6.34 -2.68 18.41
CA CYS A 179 5.64 -2.97 17.18
C CYS A 179 4.13 -2.68 17.31
N THR A 180 3.57 -2.11 16.27
CA THR A 180 2.13 -1.87 16.18
C THR A 180 1.59 -2.38 14.86
N SER A 181 0.37 -2.94 14.87
CA SER A 181 -0.35 -3.29 13.64
C SER A 181 -1.83 -3.50 13.90
N THR A 182 -2.62 -3.45 12.84
CA THR A 182 -3.84 -4.23 12.75
C THR A 182 -3.46 -5.70 12.47
N PRO A 183 -4.23 -6.68 12.98
CA PRO A 183 -3.98 -8.10 12.66
C PRO A 183 -4.25 -8.35 11.18
N TRP A 184 -3.40 -9.16 10.58
CA TRP A 184 -3.51 -9.56 9.19
C TRP A 184 -3.32 -11.07 9.08
N HIS A 185 -2.15 -11.57 8.71
CA HIS A 185 -1.92 -13.00 8.56
C HIS A 185 -1.28 -13.64 9.81
N THR A 186 -1.44 -14.95 9.95
CA THR A 186 -0.98 -15.73 11.11
C THR A 186 0.44 -16.27 10.95
N ASP A 187 1.02 -16.26 9.74
CA ASP A 187 2.42 -16.63 9.52
C ASP A 187 3.33 -15.40 9.65
N SER A 188 3.41 -14.83 10.85
CA SER A 188 4.22 -13.62 11.12
C SER A 188 4.78 -13.59 12.53
N ILE A 189 5.85 -12.82 12.72
CA ILE A 189 6.41 -12.55 14.06
C ILE A 189 5.36 -11.79 14.91
N PHE A 190 4.59 -10.86 14.33
CA PHE A 190 3.57 -10.14 15.07
C PHE A 190 2.49 -11.09 15.64
N TRP A 191 2.04 -12.09 14.87
CA TRP A 191 1.13 -13.11 15.37
C TRP A 191 1.77 -13.96 16.47
N ARG A 192 3.03 -14.37 16.31
CA ARG A 192 3.77 -15.15 17.30
C ARG A 192 3.95 -14.40 18.62
N ILE A 193 4.24 -13.11 18.58
CA ILE A 193 4.31 -12.26 19.78
C ILE A 193 3.04 -12.40 20.62
N TRP A 194 1.87 -12.50 20.00
CA TRP A 194 0.60 -12.60 20.71
C TRP A 194 0.25 -14.01 21.19
N ASN A 195 0.67 -15.04 20.48
CA ASN A 195 0.18 -16.41 20.67
C ASN A 195 1.24 -17.40 21.14
N ASP A 196 2.53 -17.12 20.95
CA ASP A 196 3.62 -18.01 21.34
C ASP A 196 4.14 -17.63 22.75
N PRO A 197 4.21 -18.59 23.70
CA PRO A 197 4.77 -18.37 25.03
C PRO A 197 6.21 -17.87 25.07
N ALA A 198 6.97 -18.05 24.00
CA ALA A 198 8.35 -17.52 23.89
C ALA A 198 8.40 -15.98 23.98
N TYR A 199 7.29 -15.28 23.72
CA TYR A 199 7.18 -13.81 23.74
C TYR A 199 6.36 -13.32 24.95
N LYS A 200 6.43 -13.99 26.09
CA LYS A 200 5.73 -13.61 27.32
C LYS A 200 6.22 -12.31 27.97
N ASP A 201 7.42 -11.87 27.62
CA ASP A 201 8.06 -10.66 28.07
C ASP A 201 7.53 -9.37 27.39
N TYR A 202 6.72 -9.53 26.34
CA TYR A 202 6.10 -8.39 25.68
C TYR A 202 4.97 -7.79 26.51
N ALA A 203 5.01 -6.50 26.75
CA ALA A 203 3.86 -5.72 27.21
C ALA A 203 2.87 -5.54 26.04
N LYS A 204 1.72 -6.20 26.15
CA LYS A 204 0.72 -6.28 25.09
C LYS A 204 -0.41 -5.27 25.35
N SER A 205 -0.86 -4.58 24.30
CA SER A 205 -2.00 -3.66 24.33
C SER A 205 -2.96 -4.00 23.19
N HIS A 206 -4.20 -4.36 23.52
CA HIS A 206 -5.26 -4.69 22.56
C HIS A 206 -6.41 -3.70 22.72
N ILE A 207 -6.77 -3.00 21.62
CA ILE A 207 -7.84 -2.00 21.61
C ILE A 207 -8.76 -2.24 20.43
N THR A 208 -10.06 -2.40 20.73
CA THR A 208 -11.13 -2.50 19.73
C THR A 208 -11.71 -1.10 19.42
N TYR A 209 -12.60 -1.04 18.44
CA TYR A 209 -13.33 0.19 18.13
C TYR A 209 -14.18 0.68 19.31
N GLU A 210 -14.71 -0.22 20.14
CA GLU A 210 -15.58 0.10 21.29
C GLU A 210 -14.87 0.99 22.31
N GLN A 211 -13.60 0.66 22.60
CA GLN A 211 -12.78 1.43 23.53
C GLN A 211 -12.35 2.78 22.92
N ALA A 212 -12.30 2.87 21.60
CA ALA A 212 -11.88 4.07 20.88
C ALA A 212 -13.04 4.94 20.36
N LEU A 213 -14.28 4.54 20.67
CA LEU A 213 -15.48 5.31 20.33
C LEU A 213 -15.62 6.53 21.25
N GLU A 214 -16.15 7.63 20.70
CA GLU A 214 -16.48 8.81 21.49
C GLU A 214 -17.49 8.51 22.61
N PRO A 215 -17.37 9.14 23.80
CA PRO A 215 -16.40 10.19 24.14
C PRO A 215 -15.01 9.69 24.56
N ASN A 216 -14.79 8.37 24.62
CA ASN A 216 -13.58 7.75 25.17
C ASN A 216 -12.41 7.72 24.17
N GLY A 217 -12.66 7.98 22.89
CA GLY A 217 -11.66 7.94 21.84
C GLY A 217 -12.01 8.79 20.62
N PRO A 218 -11.19 8.71 19.55
CA PRO A 218 -11.34 9.57 18.38
C PRO A 218 -12.42 9.12 17.38
N LEU A 219 -12.93 7.88 17.49
CA LEU A 219 -13.90 7.34 16.54
C LEU A 219 -15.29 7.95 16.77
N LYS A 220 -15.91 8.43 15.69
CA LYS A 220 -17.25 9.03 15.70
C LYS A 220 -18.30 7.98 15.37
N GLN A 221 -19.40 7.95 16.14
CA GLN A 221 -20.49 6.99 15.97
C GLN A 221 -21.07 7.02 14.54
N GLU A 222 -21.33 8.21 14.00
CA GLU A 222 -21.89 8.36 12.64
C GLU A 222 -21.02 7.71 11.55
N ILE A 223 -19.70 7.85 11.67
CA ILE A 223 -18.76 7.25 10.71
C ILE A 223 -18.67 5.75 10.94
N LEU A 224 -18.68 5.30 12.19
CA LEU A 224 -18.68 3.88 12.52
C LEU A 224 -19.91 3.15 11.93
N ASP A 225 -21.10 3.77 12.01
CA ASP A 225 -22.33 3.21 11.44
C ASP A 225 -22.25 3.10 9.90
N LYS A 226 -21.58 4.04 9.24
CA LYS A 226 -21.31 3.96 7.80
C LYS A 226 -20.33 2.83 7.48
N ILE A 227 -19.24 2.72 8.24
CA ILE A 227 -18.24 1.64 8.06
C ILE A 227 -18.91 0.27 8.30
N LYS A 228 -19.73 0.15 9.34
CA LYS A 228 -20.44 -1.10 9.66
C LYS A 228 -21.33 -1.55 8.52
N ARG A 229 -22.11 -0.63 7.94
CA ARG A 229 -22.93 -0.92 6.76
C ARG A 229 -22.11 -1.32 5.54
N GLN A 230 -20.97 -0.65 5.31
CA GLN A 230 -20.07 -1.00 4.22
C GLN A 230 -19.42 -2.38 4.38
N LEU A 231 -19.15 -2.80 5.61
CA LEU A 231 -18.49 -4.07 5.94
C LEU A 231 -19.48 -5.16 6.32
N GLU A 232 -20.80 -4.95 6.16
CA GLU A 232 -21.83 -5.93 6.51
C GLU A 232 -21.63 -7.26 5.76
N GLY A 233 -21.22 -7.17 4.49
CA GLY A 233 -20.88 -8.33 3.66
C GLY A 233 -19.49 -8.94 3.94
N ASP A 234 -18.59 -8.25 4.64
CA ASP A 234 -17.25 -8.75 4.97
C ASP A 234 -16.98 -8.78 6.48
N PRO A 235 -17.52 -9.77 7.19
CA PRO A 235 -17.32 -9.90 8.63
C PRO A 235 -15.85 -10.14 9.01
N TRP A 236 -15.04 -10.70 8.11
CA TRP A 236 -13.64 -10.96 8.33
C TRP A 236 -12.84 -9.64 8.38
N ARG A 237 -13.14 -8.70 7.47
CA ARG A 237 -12.54 -7.35 7.47
C ARG A 237 -12.98 -6.58 8.72
N TRP A 238 -14.26 -6.66 9.11
CA TRP A 238 -14.74 -6.05 10.36
C TRP A 238 -13.94 -6.54 11.57
N ARG A 239 -13.74 -7.85 11.69
CA ARG A 239 -12.97 -8.44 12.79
C ARG A 239 -11.53 -7.94 12.81
N ARG A 240 -10.87 -7.88 11.66
CA ARG A 240 -9.49 -7.38 11.57
C ARG A 240 -9.37 -5.91 11.89
N GLU A 241 -10.17 -5.08 11.25
CA GLU A 241 -10.00 -3.62 11.28
C GLU A 241 -10.63 -2.97 12.50
N MET A 242 -11.75 -3.50 13.01
CA MET A 242 -12.53 -2.91 14.10
C MET A 242 -12.36 -3.63 15.43
N LEU A 243 -12.31 -4.97 15.43
CA LEU A 243 -12.08 -5.75 16.66
C LEU A 243 -10.59 -6.03 16.90
N ALA A 244 -9.75 -5.72 15.94
CA ALA A 244 -8.32 -6.03 15.97
C ALA A 244 -8.08 -7.52 16.27
N GLU A 245 -8.80 -8.43 15.59
CA GLU A 245 -8.68 -9.87 15.67
C GLU A 245 -8.08 -10.44 14.38
N TRP A 246 -7.29 -11.52 14.47
CA TRP A 246 -6.91 -12.27 13.28
C TRP A 246 -8.12 -12.99 12.73
N ALA A 247 -8.41 -12.78 11.47
CA ALA A 247 -9.53 -13.39 10.79
C ALA A 247 -9.25 -13.49 9.28
N GLU A 248 -9.43 -14.68 8.73
CA GLU A 248 -9.34 -14.96 7.30
C GLU A 248 -10.41 -15.98 6.93
N ASP A 249 -11.04 -15.81 5.79
CA ASP A 249 -11.96 -16.80 5.24
C ASP A 249 -11.16 -17.91 4.55
N GLU A 250 -11.57 -19.16 4.74
CA GLU A 250 -10.89 -20.32 4.16
C GLU A 250 -11.04 -20.41 2.63
N ASN A 251 -12.07 -19.76 2.07
CA ASN A 251 -12.37 -19.78 0.63
C ASN A 251 -11.76 -18.62 -0.16
N VAL A 252 -10.80 -17.88 0.41
CA VAL A 252 -10.13 -16.81 -0.33
C VAL A 252 -9.25 -17.34 -1.46
N TRP A 253 -9.29 -16.69 -2.60
CA TRP A 253 -8.41 -17.04 -3.72
C TRP A 253 -6.95 -16.72 -3.45
N LEU A 254 -6.67 -15.52 -2.91
CA LEU A 254 -5.34 -15.06 -2.53
C LEU A 254 -5.22 -14.97 -1.02
N PRO A 255 -4.54 -15.93 -0.35
CA PRO A 255 -4.32 -15.88 1.09
C PRO A 255 -3.53 -14.63 1.52
N GLN A 256 -3.81 -14.14 2.72
CA GLN A 256 -3.18 -12.94 3.29
C GLN A 256 -1.65 -13.01 3.30
N ALA A 257 -1.08 -14.15 3.67
CA ALA A 257 0.38 -14.37 3.66
C ALA A 257 0.98 -14.24 2.25
N LEU A 258 0.28 -14.75 1.21
CA LEU A 258 0.73 -14.63 -0.16
C LEU A 258 0.75 -13.16 -0.62
N ILE A 259 -0.33 -12.40 -0.34
CA ILE A 259 -0.40 -10.97 -0.66
C ILE A 259 0.74 -10.21 0.03
N THR A 260 0.96 -10.46 1.32
CA THR A 260 2.04 -9.82 2.09
C THR A 260 3.41 -10.09 1.47
N SER A 261 3.66 -11.31 0.99
CA SER A 261 4.95 -11.68 0.39
C SER A 261 5.28 -10.92 -0.91
N CYS A 262 4.28 -10.28 -1.53
CA CYS A 262 4.44 -9.46 -2.74
C CYS A 262 4.63 -7.97 -2.46
N ILE A 263 4.44 -7.52 -1.21
CA ILE A 263 4.61 -6.11 -0.85
C ILE A 263 6.10 -5.76 -0.92
N HIS A 264 6.44 -4.78 -1.76
CA HIS A 264 7.81 -4.31 -1.92
C HIS A 264 7.97 -2.92 -1.28
N HIS A 265 8.89 -2.80 -0.33
CA HIS A 265 9.02 -1.63 0.55
C HIS A 265 9.44 -0.34 -0.17
N GLU A 266 10.18 -0.43 -1.28
CA GLU A 266 10.63 0.73 -2.06
C GLU A 266 9.65 1.11 -3.17
N LEU A 267 8.67 0.25 -3.47
CA LEU A 267 7.74 0.49 -4.57
C LEU A 267 6.69 1.50 -4.14
N GLU A 268 6.61 2.61 -4.87
CA GLU A 268 5.57 3.63 -4.77
C GLU A 268 4.86 3.75 -6.12
N TYR A 269 3.60 4.21 -6.13
CA TYR A 269 2.90 4.51 -7.38
C TYR A 269 3.52 5.73 -8.06
N TYR A 270 3.60 5.69 -9.37
CA TYR A 270 3.88 6.86 -10.18
C TYR A 270 2.66 7.77 -10.21
N ASP A 271 2.89 9.08 -10.10
CA ASP A 271 1.84 10.06 -10.21
C ASP A 271 1.39 10.23 -11.68
N PHE A 272 0.17 10.74 -11.87
CA PHE A 272 -0.39 10.95 -13.21
C PHE A 272 0.45 11.88 -14.07
N GLU A 273 1.14 12.83 -13.46
CA GLU A 273 2.00 13.81 -14.13
C GLU A 273 3.39 13.27 -14.50
N ASP A 274 3.78 12.11 -14.00
CA ASP A 274 5.09 11.55 -14.25
C ASP A 274 5.31 11.19 -15.71
N ILE A 275 6.56 11.26 -16.14
CA ILE A 275 7.03 10.79 -17.45
C ILE A 275 7.86 9.53 -17.18
N ALA A 276 7.34 8.38 -17.58
CA ALA A 276 8.00 7.11 -17.36
C ALA A 276 8.54 6.50 -18.65
N LYS A 277 9.66 5.77 -18.52
CA LYS A 277 10.27 4.99 -19.59
C LYS A 277 10.51 3.57 -19.08
N GLY A 278 9.93 2.60 -19.74
CA GLY A 278 10.01 1.21 -19.33
C GLY A 278 9.26 0.31 -20.30
N GLU A 279 8.97 -0.88 -19.88
CA GLU A 279 8.13 -1.83 -20.60
C GLU A 279 6.82 -2.01 -19.81
N PHE A 280 5.74 -1.35 -20.27
CA PHE A 280 4.51 -1.23 -19.53
C PHE A 280 3.37 -2.04 -20.13
N TYR A 281 2.50 -2.55 -19.25
CA TYR A 281 1.29 -3.27 -19.59
C TYR A 281 0.15 -2.75 -18.71
N ALA A 282 -1.03 -2.57 -19.29
CA ALA A 282 -2.16 -2.01 -18.57
C ALA A 282 -3.37 -2.94 -18.56
N GLY A 283 -4.13 -2.89 -17.49
CA GLY A 283 -5.43 -3.53 -17.32
C GLY A 283 -6.47 -2.51 -16.90
N LEU A 284 -7.56 -2.42 -17.63
CA LEU A 284 -8.66 -1.53 -17.36
C LEU A 284 -9.93 -2.35 -17.11
N ASP A 285 -10.36 -2.38 -15.87
CA ASP A 285 -11.66 -2.91 -15.47
C ASP A 285 -12.69 -1.78 -15.52
N LEU A 286 -13.84 -2.00 -16.19
CA LEU A 286 -14.81 -0.97 -16.47
C LEU A 286 -16.12 -1.19 -15.72
N GLY A 287 -16.34 -0.39 -14.68
CA GLY A 287 -17.62 -0.23 -13.98
C GLY A 287 -18.28 1.11 -14.28
N LYS A 288 -19.53 1.31 -13.85
CA LYS A 288 -20.22 2.59 -14.03
C LYS A 288 -21.14 3.00 -12.88
N TYR A 289 -22.04 2.14 -12.46
CA TYR A 289 -23.09 2.50 -11.51
C TYR A 289 -22.90 1.92 -10.12
N GLN A 290 -22.50 0.69 -10.02
CA GLN A 290 -22.26 -0.06 -8.78
C GLN A 290 -20.78 -0.38 -8.62
N ASP A 291 -20.11 -0.77 -9.70
CA ASP A 291 -18.70 -1.08 -9.76
C ASP A 291 -17.90 0.13 -10.25
N TYR A 292 -16.66 0.25 -9.79
CA TYR A 292 -15.76 1.32 -10.20
C TYR A 292 -15.01 0.93 -11.47
N SER A 293 -14.66 1.94 -12.28
CA SER A 293 -13.60 1.72 -13.25
C SER A 293 -12.26 1.83 -12.56
N VAL A 294 -11.36 0.88 -12.81
CA VAL A 294 -10.00 0.85 -12.26
C VAL A 294 -8.98 0.60 -13.37
N LEU A 295 -7.97 1.45 -13.42
CA LEU A 295 -6.79 1.27 -14.26
C LEU A 295 -5.62 0.78 -13.41
N SER A 296 -5.00 -0.32 -13.80
CA SER A 296 -3.72 -0.79 -13.27
C SER A 296 -2.67 -0.80 -14.36
N ILE A 297 -1.45 -0.33 -14.04
CA ILE A 297 -0.30 -0.41 -14.95
C ILE A 297 0.84 -1.11 -14.24
N VAL A 298 1.38 -2.12 -14.90
CA VAL A 298 2.55 -2.84 -14.43
C VAL A 298 3.74 -2.61 -15.36
N GLU A 299 4.92 -2.59 -14.78
CA GLU A 299 6.21 -2.52 -15.47
C GLU A 299 6.91 -3.87 -15.40
N ILE A 300 7.52 -4.31 -16.50
CA ILE A 300 8.46 -5.43 -16.49
C ILE A 300 9.88 -4.88 -16.38
N GLU A 301 10.58 -5.29 -15.34
CA GLU A 301 12.00 -5.01 -15.14
C GLU A 301 12.69 -6.27 -14.59
N ASP A 302 13.75 -6.71 -15.23
CA ASP A 302 14.56 -7.89 -14.83
C ASP A 302 13.73 -9.13 -14.51
N SER A 303 12.70 -9.44 -15.32
CA SER A 303 11.74 -10.53 -15.11
C SER A 303 10.81 -10.36 -13.90
N SER A 304 10.82 -9.22 -13.23
CA SER A 304 9.86 -8.82 -12.21
C SER A 304 8.73 -8.01 -12.85
N ILE A 305 7.51 -8.21 -12.36
CA ILE A 305 6.32 -7.43 -12.70
C ILE A 305 6.07 -6.49 -11.51
N LYS A 306 6.13 -5.18 -11.73
CA LYS A 306 5.92 -4.17 -10.68
C LYS A 306 4.63 -3.42 -10.93
N LEU A 307 3.71 -3.39 -9.98
CA LEU A 307 2.53 -2.52 -10.05
C LEU A 307 2.95 -1.08 -9.76
N ILE A 308 3.06 -0.26 -10.79
CA ILE A 308 3.60 1.10 -10.68
C ILE A 308 2.54 2.20 -10.74
N HIS A 309 1.31 1.88 -11.15
CA HIS A 309 0.20 2.82 -11.14
C HIS A 309 -1.12 2.09 -10.96
N MET A 310 -1.99 2.66 -10.12
CA MET A 310 -3.36 2.21 -9.96
C MET A 310 -4.27 3.43 -9.71
N HIS A 311 -5.31 3.56 -10.52
CA HIS A 311 -6.27 4.65 -10.38
C HIS A 311 -7.71 4.12 -10.40
N ARG A 312 -8.44 4.39 -9.33
CA ARG A 312 -9.88 4.11 -9.23
C ARG A 312 -10.66 5.37 -9.55
N PHE A 313 -11.44 5.32 -10.60
CA PHE A 313 -12.30 6.43 -11.03
C PHE A 313 -13.53 6.56 -10.15
N PRO A 314 -14.12 7.78 -10.00
CA PRO A 314 -15.39 7.95 -9.32
C PRO A 314 -16.52 7.20 -10.01
N LEU A 315 -17.52 6.75 -9.24
CA LEU A 315 -18.74 6.18 -9.81
C LEU A 315 -19.42 7.17 -10.76
N ARG A 316 -20.07 6.64 -11.79
CA ARG A 316 -20.80 7.39 -12.82
C ARG A 316 -19.95 8.31 -13.69
N ILE A 317 -18.62 8.15 -13.67
CA ILE A 317 -17.76 8.86 -14.61
C ILE A 317 -18.10 8.48 -16.05
N PRO A 318 -18.13 9.43 -17.01
CA PRO A 318 -18.25 9.08 -18.44
C PRO A 318 -17.05 8.26 -18.92
N TYR A 319 -17.29 7.23 -19.71
CA TYR A 319 -16.19 6.42 -20.27
C TYR A 319 -15.23 7.24 -21.13
N ALA A 320 -15.71 8.30 -21.82
CA ALA A 320 -14.83 9.22 -22.52
C ALA A 320 -13.77 9.89 -21.62
N SER A 321 -14.12 10.16 -20.33
CA SER A 321 -13.16 10.70 -19.37
C SER A 321 -12.15 9.63 -18.93
N VAL A 322 -12.56 8.38 -18.79
CA VAL A 322 -11.65 7.24 -18.52
C VAL A 322 -10.68 7.06 -19.68
N ILE A 323 -11.19 7.04 -20.93
CA ILE A 323 -10.38 6.95 -22.15
C ILE A 323 -9.40 8.11 -22.23
N GLY A 324 -9.83 9.33 -21.95
CA GLY A 324 -8.97 10.53 -21.96
C GLY A 324 -7.83 10.43 -20.93
N TYR A 325 -8.11 9.87 -19.75
CA TYR A 325 -7.10 9.63 -18.72
C TYR A 325 -6.06 8.60 -19.19
N VAL A 326 -6.51 7.43 -19.68
CA VAL A 326 -5.63 6.38 -20.21
C VAL A 326 -4.77 6.91 -21.35
N LYS A 327 -5.41 7.65 -22.31
CA LYS A 327 -4.70 8.27 -23.44
C LYS A 327 -3.59 9.21 -22.96
N THR A 328 -3.87 10.05 -21.97
CA THR A 328 -2.89 10.99 -21.42
C THR A 328 -1.68 10.25 -20.82
N ILE A 329 -1.90 9.14 -20.12
CA ILE A 329 -0.80 8.30 -19.63
C ILE A 329 -0.03 7.67 -20.79
N CYS A 330 -0.73 7.10 -21.79
CA CYS A 330 -0.08 6.50 -22.96
C CYS A 330 0.78 7.52 -23.73
N ASP A 331 0.40 8.79 -23.75
CA ASP A 331 1.16 9.84 -24.41
C ASP A 331 2.43 10.26 -23.60
N ARG A 332 2.37 10.14 -22.28
CA ARG A 332 3.48 10.51 -21.38
C ARG A 332 4.46 9.37 -21.14
N TRP A 333 3.95 8.14 -21.08
CA TRP A 333 4.77 6.97 -20.79
C TRP A 333 5.14 6.25 -22.08
N GLN A 334 6.44 6.05 -22.28
CA GLN A 334 6.93 5.40 -23.48
C GLN A 334 6.85 3.87 -23.33
N ASN A 335 6.44 3.18 -24.42
CA ASN A 335 6.37 1.72 -24.53
C ASN A 335 5.28 1.06 -23.65
N ILE A 336 4.05 1.57 -23.70
CA ILE A 336 2.89 0.77 -23.25
C ILE A 336 2.59 -0.24 -24.35
N ASN A 337 2.99 -1.48 -24.10
CA ASN A 337 3.00 -2.54 -25.11
C ASN A 337 1.61 -3.15 -25.34
N ARG A 338 0.74 -3.11 -24.30
CA ARG A 338 -0.60 -3.67 -24.37
C ARG A 338 -1.51 -3.07 -23.30
N VAL A 339 -2.75 -2.80 -23.67
CA VAL A 339 -3.81 -2.35 -22.78
C VAL A 339 -4.96 -3.33 -22.86
N TYR A 340 -5.16 -4.18 -21.87
CA TYR A 340 -6.32 -5.05 -21.78
C TYR A 340 -7.49 -4.31 -21.13
N VAL A 341 -8.67 -4.40 -21.73
CA VAL A 341 -9.89 -3.76 -21.21
C VAL A 341 -11.02 -4.79 -21.09
N ASP A 342 -11.70 -4.79 -19.93
CA ASP A 342 -12.94 -5.57 -19.81
C ASP A 342 -14.04 -4.99 -20.70
N MET A 343 -14.52 -5.80 -21.62
CA MET A 343 -15.61 -5.43 -22.53
C MET A 343 -16.94 -6.12 -22.21
N SER A 344 -17.04 -6.86 -21.11
CA SER A 344 -18.20 -7.72 -20.80
C SER A 344 -19.49 -6.91 -20.59
N GLY A 345 -19.42 -5.77 -19.90
CA GLY A 345 -20.59 -4.93 -19.62
C GLY A 345 -20.83 -3.82 -20.65
N VAL A 346 -19.81 -3.48 -21.42
CA VAL A 346 -19.78 -2.29 -22.29
C VAL A 346 -19.87 -2.66 -23.78
N GLY A 347 -19.42 -3.86 -24.14
CA GLY A 347 -19.39 -4.33 -25.52
C GLY A 347 -18.15 -3.86 -26.30
N ASP A 348 -18.07 -4.29 -27.57
CA ASP A 348 -16.88 -4.11 -28.42
C ASP A 348 -16.56 -2.65 -28.75
N TYR A 349 -17.57 -1.75 -28.68
CA TYR A 349 -17.38 -0.34 -29.04
C TYR A 349 -16.38 0.40 -28.14
N ILE A 350 -16.17 -0.03 -26.90
CA ILE A 350 -15.18 0.62 -26.03
C ILE A 350 -13.75 0.47 -26.56
N VAL A 351 -13.45 -0.70 -27.15
CA VAL A 351 -12.15 -0.96 -27.79
C VAL A 351 -12.00 -0.07 -29.04
N GLU A 352 -13.06 0.05 -29.84
CA GLU A 352 -13.05 0.95 -31.00
C GLU A 352 -12.83 2.41 -30.58
N ASP A 353 -13.52 2.87 -29.53
CA ASP A 353 -13.36 4.25 -29.00
C ASP A 353 -11.93 4.49 -28.48
N MET A 354 -11.34 3.53 -27.78
CA MET A 354 -9.95 3.65 -27.29
C MET A 354 -8.94 3.69 -28.44
N VAL A 355 -9.10 2.82 -29.44
CA VAL A 355 -8.24 2.81 -30.64
C VAL A 355 -8.41 4.11 -31.44
N ASN A 356 -9.64 4.60 -31.60
CA ASN A 356 -9.93 5.87 -32.27
C ASN A 356 -9.36 7.08 -31.51
N ALA A 357 -9.28 7.01 -30.18
CA ALA A 357 -8.61 7.99 -29.37
C ALA A 357 -7.07 7.94 -29.47
N GLY A 358 -6.51 6.95 -30.21
CA GLY A 358 -5.08 6.78 -30.42
C GLY A 358 -4.39 5.88 -29.39
N ILE A 359 -5.13 5.03 -28.69
CA ILE A 359 -4.58 3.97 -27.82
C ILE A 359 -4.59 2.68 -28.66
N THR A 360 -3.62 2.56 -29.55
CA THR A 360 -3.58 1.51 -30.61
C THR A 360 -3.32 0.12 -30.06
N GLU A 361 -2.70 0.01 -28.88
CA GLU A 361 -2.32 -1.25 -28.23
C GLU A 361 -3.46 -1.85 -27.38
N THR A 362 -4.72 -1.39 -27.60
CA THR A 362 -5.90 -1.83 -26.85
C THR A 362 -6.44 -3.15 -27.39
N GLU A 363 -6.65 -4.11 -26.50
CA GLU A 363 -7.30 -5.39 -26.76
C GLU A 363 -8.44 -5.62 -25.75
N GLY A 364 -9.64 -6.01 -26.25
CA GLY A 364 -10.79 -6.31 -25.39
C GLY A 364 -10.74 -7.73 -24.83
N VAL A 365 -10.99 -7.87 -23.54
CA VAL A 365 -11.11 -9.16 -22.86
C VAL A 365 -12.55 -9.35 -22.38
N LYS A 366 -13.19 -10.45 -22.77
CA LYS A 366 -14.52 -10.80 -22.28
C LYS A 366 -14.40 -11.65 -21.03
N PHE A 367 -14.99 -11.22 -19.93
CA PHE A 367 -15.01 -11.96 -18.66
C PHE A 367 -16.00 -13.12 -18.73
N THR A 368 -15.52 -14.26 -19.15
CA THR A 368 -16.20 -15.55 -19.01
C THR A 368 -15.66 -16.28 -17.78
N VAL A 369 -16.26 -17.39 -17.38
CA VAL A 369 -15.74 -18.24 -16.29
C VAL A 369 -14.30 -18.67 -16.59
N GLU A 370 -14.03 -19.05 -17.85
CA GLU A 370 -12.72 -19.51 -18.30
C GLU A 370 -11.68 -18.39 -18.27
N THR A 371 -11.99 -17.22 -18.86
CA THR A 371 -11.02 -16.11 -18.91
C THR A 371 -10.75 -15.54 -17.52
N LYS A 372 -11.77 -15.43 -16.65
CA LYS A 372 -11.58 -15.08 -15.25
C LYS A 372 -10.66 -16.07 -14.53
N GLN A 373 -10.88 -17.36 -14.74
CA GLN A 373 -10.04 -18.40 -14.16
C GLN A 373 -8.58 -18.29 -14.63
N GLU A 374 -8.34 -18.12 -15.92
CA GLU A 374 -7.00 -17.97 -16.47
C GLU A 374 -6.27 -16.75 -15.93
N MET A 375 -6.93 -15.60 -15.90
CA MET A 375 -6.35 -14.35 -15.37
C MET A 375 -6.03 -14.47 -13.88
N ALA A 376 -6.98 -14.97 -13.08
CA ALA A 376 -6.78 -15.13 -11.65
C ALA A 376 -5.69 -16.17 -11.32
N GLN A 377 -5.59 -17.26 -12.08
CA GLN A 377 -4.52 -18.24 -11.93
C GLN A 377 -3.16 -17.65 -12.30
N TRP A 378 -3.08 -16.87 -13.39
CA TRP A 378 -1.83 -16.22 -13.79
C TRP A 378 -1.36 -15.20 -12.74
N LEU A 379 -2.27 -14.36 -12.25
CA LEU A 379 -1.99 -13.43 -11.15
C LEU A 379 -1.42 -14.19 -9.94
N LYS A 380 -2.11 -15.25 -9.49
CA LYS A 380 -1.68 -16.07 -8.36
C LYS A 380 -0.32 -16.74 -8.61
N GLN A 381 -0.08 -17.23 -9.82
CA GLN A 381 1.21 -17.82 -10.20
C GLN A 381 2.33 -16.79 -10.11
N CYS A 382 2.15 -15.59 -10.66
CA CYS A 382 3.13 -14.50 -10.56
C CYS A 382 3.46 -14.13 -9.11
N MET A 383 2.45 -14.20 -8.22
CA MET A 383 2.64 -13.95 -6.78
C MET A 383 3.42 -15.09 -6.12
N VAL A 384 3.05 -16.35 -6.36
CA VAL A 384 3.72 -17.54 -5.79
C VAL A 384 5.18 -17.61 -6.24
N GLU A 385 5.46 -17.30 -7.49
CA GLU A 385 6.81 -17.25 -8.05
C GLU A 385 7.61 -16.01 -7.63
N LYS A 386 7.01 -15.13 -6.80
CA LYS A 386 7.60 -13.85 -6.34
C LYS A 386 8.01 -12.92 -7.49
N LYS A 387 7.38 -13.07 -8.65
CA LYS A 387 7.58 -12.20 -9.81
C LYS A 387 6.82 -10.89 -9.67
N LEU A 388 5.60 -10.93 -9.09
CA LEU A 388 4.80 -9.74 -8.87
C LEU A 388 5.24 -9.00 -7.62
N LYS A 389 5.48 -7.69 -7.75
CA LYS A 389 5.75 -6.76 -6.67
C LYS A 389 4.65 -5.70 -6.66
N ILE A 390 4.08 -5.45 -5.48
CA ILE A 390 3.05 -4.44 -5.28
C ILE A 390 3.49 -3.43 -4.21
N PRO A 391 3.09 -2.15 -4.30
CA PRO A 391 3.30 -1.21 -3.22
C PRO A 391 2.39 -1.54 -2.03
N TYR A 392 2.74 -1.04 -0.84
CA TYR A 392 1.84 -1.13 0.31
C TYR A 392 0.66 -0.16 0.12
N ASP A 393 -0.48 -0.72 -0.26
CA ASP A 393 -1.76 -0.02 -0.40
C ASP A 393 -2.83 -0.85 0.31
N SER A 394 -3.38 -0.32 1.40
CA SER A 394 -4.34 -1.05 2.24
C SER A 394 -5.66 -1.36 1.54
N GLU A 395 -6.08 -0.54 0.57
CA GLU A 395 -7.29 -0.76 -0.21
C GLU A 395 -7.07 -1.88 -1.24
N LEU A 396 -5.94 -1.84 -1.95
CA LEU A 396 -5.55 -2.93 -2.86
C LEU A 396 -5.43 -4.25 -2.11
N ILE A 397 -4.70 -4.27 -0.98
CA ILE A 397 -4.50 -5.48 -0.16
C ILE A 397 -5.84 -6.07 0.29
N ALA A 398 -6.79 -5.21 0.68
CA ALA A 398 -8.13 -5.65 1.07
C ALA A 398 -8.91 -6.26 -0.10
N GLU A 399 -8.92 -5.61 -1.27
CA GLU A 399 -9.60 -6.12 -2.46
C GLU A 399 -8.94 -7.37 -3.05
N LEU A 400 -7.62 -7.53 -2.94
CA LEU A 400 -6.95 -8.78 -3.32
C LEU A 400 -7.36 -9.97 -2.45
N ASN A 401 -7.65 -9.75 -1.16
CA ASN A 401 -8.08 -10.82 -0.24
C ASN A 401 -9.60 -11.05 -0.23
N ILE A 402 -10.37 -10.33 -1.06
CA ILE A 402 -11.82 -10.42 -1.01
C ILE A 402 -12.38 -11.51 -1.92
N GLU A 403 -11.68 -11.85 -3.00
CA GLU A 403 -12.11 -12.84 -3.96
C GLU A 403 -12.24 -14.24 -3.34
N ARG A 404 -13.41 -14.83 -3.48
CA ARG A 404 -13.77 -16.19 -3.08
C ARG A 404 -13.83 -17.08 -4.29
N PHE A 405 -13.60 -18.35 -4.10
CA PHE A 405 -13.71 -19.33 -5.17
C PHE A 405 -14.53 -20.53 -4.76
N GLU A 406 -15.29 -21.04 -5.72
CA GLU A 406 -16.06 -22.28 -5.60
C GLU A 406 -15.78 -23.17 -6.80
N LEU A 407 -15.66 -24.47 -6.56
CA LEU A 407 -15.57 -25.45 -7.64
C LEU A 407 -16.97 -25.77 -8.15
N THR A 408 -17.22 -25.53 -9.43
CA THR A 408 -18.45 -25.96 -10.09
C THR A 408 -18.49 -27.48 -10.26
N LYS A 409 -19.67 -28.05 -10.54
CA LYS A 409 -19.83 -29.48 -10.79
C LYS A 409 -18.96 -29.99 -11.96
N ASP A 410 -18.66 -29.11 -12.89
CA ASP A 410 -17.83 -29.40 -14.08
C ASP A 410 -16.33 -29.17 -13.83
N GLY A 411 -15.92 -28.93 -12.59
CA GLY A 411 -14.53 -28.74 -12.19
C GLY A 411 -13.93 -27.37 -12.54
N LYS A 412 -14.75 -26.38 -12.98
CA LYS A 412 -14.33 -25.02 -13.22
C LYS A 412 -14.37 -24.21 -11.93
N ILE A 413 -13.53 -23.18 -11.85
CA ILE A 413 -13.51 -22.26 -10.73
C ILE A 413 -14.44 -21.08 -11.03
N LYS A 414 -15.45 -20.88 -10.17
CA LYS A 414 -16.30 -19.70 -10.18
C LYS A 414 -15.80 -18.74 -9.12
N PHE A 415 -15.57 -17.51 -9.51
CA PHE A 415 -15.19 -16.42 -8.61
C PHE A 415 -16.40 -15.63 -8.15
N SER A 416 -16.32 -15.13 -6.92
CA SER A 416 -17.32 -14.26 -6.31
C SER A 416 -16.68 -13.45 -5.19
N HIS A 417 -17.33 -12.35 -4.82
CA HIS A 417 -16.97 -11.56 -3.63
C HIS A 417 -18.19 -11.35 -2.76
N PRO A 418 -18.03 -11.05 -1.45
CA PRO A 418 -19.14 -10.77 -0.56
C PRO A 418 -19.97 -9.57 -1.03
N GLU A 419 -21.29 -9.63 -0.85
CA GLU A 419 -22.20 -8.56 -1.23
C GLU A 419 -21.82 -7.22 -0.55
N GLY A 420 -21.87 -6.13 -1.31
CA GLY A 420 -21.50 -4.80 -0.83
C GLY A 420 -20.01 -4.53 -0.78
N THR A 421 -19.18 -5.43 -1.30
CA THR A 421 -17.73 -5.24 -1.45
C THR A 421 -17.37 -5.03 -2.92
N ASN A 422 -16.14 -4.60 -3.20
CA ASN A 422 -15.65 -4.37 -4.55
C ASN A 422 -14.41 -5.24 -4.80
N ASP A 423 -14.27 -5.70 -6.04
CA ASP A 423 -13.16 -6.50 -6.55
C ASP A 423 -12.48 -5.85 -7.78
N ASP A 424 -12.83 -4.60 -8.08
CA ASP A 424 -12.39 -3.90 -9.29
C ASP A 424 -10.85 -3.78 -9.37
N ARG A 425 -10.17 -3.56 -8.24
CA ARG A 425 -8.69 -3.53 -8.20
C ARG A 425 -8.07 -4.90 -8.45
N PHE A 426 -8.74 -5.96 -7.98
CA PHE A 426 -8.30 -7.35 -8.24
C PHE A 426 -8.33 -7.63 -9.74
N TRP A 427 -9.46 -7.37 -10.41
CA TRP A 427 -9.62 -7.67 -11.84
C TRP A 427 -8.79 -6.76 -12.73
N SER A 428 -8.67 -5.49 -12.38
CA SER A 428 -7.78 -4.55 -13.07
C SER A 428 -6.31 -5.02 -13.01
N LEU A 429 -5.82 -5.44 -11.83
CA LEU A 429 -4.46 -5.98 -11.68
C LEU A 429 -4.31 -7.33 -12.39
N ALA A 430 -5.33 -8.19 -12.33
CA ALA A 430 -5.33 -9.47 -13.05
C ALA A 430 -5.22 -9.26 -14.57
N LEU A 431 -5.96 -8.30 -15.14
CA LEU A 431 -5.83 -7.88 -16.53
C LEU A 431 -4.43 -7.39 -16.88
N ALA A 432 -3.88 -6.46 -16.05
CA ALA A 432 -2.55 -5.89 -16.30
C ALA A 432 -1.44 -6.95 -16.25
N THR A 433 -1.49 -7.86 -15.26
CA THR A 433 -0.53 -8.97 -15.18
C THR A 433 -0.73 -9.98 -16.31
N TYR A 434 -1.97 -10.23 -16.71
CA TYR A 434 -2.26 -11.14 -17.83
C TYR A 434 -1.77 -10.58 -19.16
N ALA A 435 -1.80 -9.26 -19.34
CA ALA A 435 -1.26 -8.56 -20.50
C ALA A 435 0.25 -8.78 -20.70
N THR A 436 0.99 -9.12 -19.63
CA THR A 436 2.44 -9.40 -19.70
C THR A 436 2.79 -10.77 -20.32
N ARG A 437 1.81 -11.63 -20.56
CA ARG A 437 2.07 -12.98 -21.15
C ARG A 437 2.59 -12.86 -22.57
N THR A 438 3.65 -13.57 -22.84
CA THR A 438 4.30 -13.60 -24.17
C THR A 438 3.68 -14.58 -25.15
N GLU A 439 2.78 -15.46 -24.71
CA GLU A 439 2.09 -16.37 -25.61
C GLU A 439 1.06 -15.63 -26.46
N PRO A 440 1.07 -15.83 -27.79
CA PRO A 440 0.07 -15.24 -28.66
C PRO A 440 -1.30 -15.84 -28.33
N GLN A 441 -2.17 -15.06 -27.73
CA GLN A 441 -3.60 -15.40 -27.71
C GLN A 441 -4.07 -15.60 -29.14
N PRO A 442 -4.96 -16.55 -29.42
CA PRO A 442 -5.61 -16.60 -30.74
C PRO A 442 -6.28 -15.24 -30.94
N LYS A 443 -5.73 -14.43 -31.85
CA LYS A 443 -6.33 -13.15 -32.21
C LYS A 443 -7.75 -13.42 -32.64
N ILE A 444 -8.72 -13.07 -31.82
CA ILE A 444 -10.11 -12.96 -32.26
C ILE A 444 -10.12 -11.72 -33.16
N TRP A 445 -9.97 -11.98 -34.47
CA TRP A 445 -10.06 -10.94 -35.46
C TRP A 445 -11.50 -10.44 -35.48
N VAL A 446 -11.77 -9.34 -34.79
CA VAL A 446 -12.94 -8.54 -35.11
C VAL A 446 -12.67 -7.98 -36.50
N ILE A 447 -13.26 -8.60 -37.52
CA ILE A 447 -13.24 -8.04 -38.85
C ILE A 447 -14.07 -6.77 -38.80
N PRO A 448 -13.46 -5.56 -38.95
CA PRO A 448 -14.26 -4.32 -39.01
C PRO A 448 -15.26 -4.56 -40.17
N ARG A 449 -16.56 -4.40 -39.92
CA ARG A 449 -17.54 -4.27 -41.00
C ARG A 449 -17.18 -3.00 -41.76
N ILE A 450 -16.36 -3.17 -42.81
CA ILE A 450 -16.07 -2.11 -43.77
C ILE A 450 -17.39 -1.81 -44.48
N ALA A 451 -18.06 -0.74 -44.04
CA ALA A 451 -19.16 -0.18 -44.80
C ALA A 451 -18.64 0.19 -46.20
N ASN A 452 -19.05 -0.58 -47.19
CA ASN A 452 -19.06 -0.27 -48.63
C ASN A 452 -17.87 0.54 -49.23
N ALA A 453 -16.66 0.12 -49.01
CA ALA A 453 -15.54 0.54 -49.86
C ALA A 453 -15.15 -0.61 -50.80
N GLY A 454 -15.76 -0.59 -51.94
CA GLY A 454 -15.47 -1.25 -53.21
C GLY A 454 -14.90 -2.65 -53.23
N LYS A 455 -15.72 -3.62 -53.63
CA LYS A 455 -15.33 -5.03 -54.03
C LYS A 455 -14.05 -5.12 -54.87
N ALA A 456 -13.64 -4.06 -55.56
CA ALA A 456 -12.44 -3.98 -56.40
C ALA A 456 -11.10 -4.00 -55.59
N LYS A 457 -11.06 -3.44 -54.41
CA LYS A 457 -9.84 -3.40 -53.60
C LYS A 457 -9.56 -4.73 -52.88
N LEU A 458 -10.64 -5.44 -52.55
CA LEU A 458 -10.54 -6.82 -51.98
C LEU A 458 -10.03 -7.84 -52.98
N GLU A 459 -10.43 -7.73 -54.24
CA GLU A 459 -9.93 -8.61 -55.33
C GLU A 459 -8.45 -8.37 -55.65
N GLN A 460 -8.01 -7.11 -55.60
CA GLN A 460 -6.60 -6.79 -55.78
C GLN A 460 -5.70 -7.32 -54.65
N LEU A 461 -6.17 -7.27 -53.40
CA LEU A 461 -5.49 -7.85 -52.25
C LEU A 461 -5.46 -9.39 -52.29
N ARG A 462 -6.57 -10.04 -52.70
CA ARG A 462 -6.59 -11.48 -52.92
C ARG A 462 -5.60 -11.93 -54.03
N LYS A 463 -5.53 -11.21 -55.15
CA LYS A 463 -4.56 -11.48 -56.21
C LYS A 463 -3.10 -11.28 -55.77
N LYS A 464 -2.81 -10.30 -54.88
CA LYS A 464 -1.46 -10.10 -54.31
C LYS A 464 -1.07 -11.21 -53.34
N LEU A 465 -2.00 -11.69 -52.49
CA LEU A 465 -1.76 -12.80 -51.58
C LEU A 465 -1.58 -14.15 -52.32
N TRP A 466 -2.36 -14.41 -53.35
CA TRP A 466 -2.22 -15.62 -54.14
C TRP A 466 -0.89 -15.67 -54.93
N LYS A 467 -0.39 -14.54 -55.45
CA LYS A 467 0.93 -14.46 -56.07
C LYS A 467 2.10 -14.68 -55.10
N LYS A 468 1.95 -14.32 -53.84
CA LYS A 468 2.98 -14.60 -52.81
C LYS A 468 3.03 -16.06 -52.37
N GLN A 469 1.91 -16.78 -52.42
CA GLN A 469 1.88 -18.24 -52.13
C GLN A 469 2.36 -19.12 -53.31
N ALA A 470 2.22 -18.64 -54.53
CA ALA A 470 2.64 -19.39 -55.72
C ALA A 470 4.14 -19.27 -56.04
N THR A 471 4.88 -18.35 -55.38
CA THR A 471 6.35 -18.18 -55.61
C THR A 471 7.21 -18.72 -54.45
N GLY A 472 6.61 -19.44 -53.50
CA GLY A 472 7.28 -19.97 -52.30
C GLY A 472 7.59 -21.47 -52.32
N VAL A 473 7.61 -22.13 -53.50
CA VAL A 473 8.12 -23.51 -53.66
C VAL A 473 9.28 -23.49 -54.64
N THR A 474 10.48 -23.50 -54.14
CA THR A 474 11.75 -24.08 -54.54
C THR A 474 12.95 -23.22 -54.09
N ARG A 475 13.57 -23.54 -53.01
CA ARG A 475 14.95 -23.97 -52.84
C ARG A 475 15.25 -24.18 -51.39
#